data_66ce6437511bd91209db43a04b705ae9
#
_entry.id   66ce6437511bd91209db43a04b705ae9
#
_cell.length_a   1.000
_cell.length_b   1.000
_cell.length_c   1.000
_cell.angle_alpha   90.00
_cell.angle_beta   90.00
_cell.angle_gamma   90.00
#
_symmetry.space_group_name_H-M   'P 1'
#
loop_
_entity.id
_entity.type
_entity.pdbx_description
1 polymer ?
#
loop_
_entity_poly.entity_id
_entity_poly.type
_entity_poly.pdbx_seq_one_letter_code
_entity_poly.pdbx_strand_id
1 'polypeptide(L)'
;MKTDHTNPQAAGVASAAGAYILWGILPIYWKLIQQVPSQQILAHRFIWSFVFLTAVILFTGKTSAFLNEVHDIVFKPQKLIYVVLASIFISINWFTYIWAVNHNHILETSLGYYINPLVSVILGIIVLKEKLSFWEAVSSIIAIIGVLNMTFHYGAFPWIALSLAFSFGLYGLFKKIVDISAITGITLETFFITPLALAFVINVQVNGTGAFNFNTAMVTALLMGAGVVTAIPLILFANGAKRLPLSIVGFLQYISPTITLFLGIFVYHEPFTTSRLTSFVLIWAALTIFSLSKTKWLSQLEPAFFRKKDYLNHGNN
;
A
#
# COMPACT_ATOMS: atom_id res chain seq x y z
N MET A 1 -20.79 23.66 19.23
CA MET A 1 -20.31 22.42 18.61
C MET A 1 -20.00 22.75 17.14
N LYS A 2 -18.72 23.04 16.81
CA LYS A 2 -18.33 23.29 15.41
C LYS A 2 -18.33 21.96 14.69
N THR A 3 -19.29 21.74 13.78
CA THR A 3 -19.26 20.66 12.83
C THR A 3 -18.08 20.90 11.89
N ASP A 4 -17.00 20.16 12.11
CA ASP A 4 -15.82 20.16 11.28
C ASP A 4 -16.22 19.51 9.92
N HIS A 5 -16.57 20.36 8.94
CA HIS A 5 -16.84 19.93 7.57
C HIS A 5 -15.52 19.60 6.85
N THR A 6 -14.79 18.63 7.34
CA THR A 6 -13.66 18.08 6.58
C THR A 6 -14.22 17.38 5.35
N ASN A 7 -13.91 17.89 4.17
CA ASN A 7 -14.27 17.28 2.89
C ASN A 7 -13.81 15.80 2.91
N PRO A 8 -14.71 14.80 2.79
CA PRO A 8 -14.35 13.38 2.90
C PRO A 8 -13.27 12.96 1.90
N GLN A 9 -13.24 13.60 0.73
CA GLN A 9 -12.22 13.35 -0.28
C GLN A 9 -10.86 13.91 0.14
N ALA A 10 -10.80 15.11 0.72
CA ALA A 10 -9.57 15.70 1.23
C ALA A 10 -8.98 14.84 2.37
N ALA A 11 -9.83 14.35 3.28
CA ALA A 11 -9.43 13.43 4.34
C ALA A 11 -8.92 12.09 3.77
N GLY A 12 -9.52 11.60 2.69
CA GLY A 12 -9.06 10.42 1.95
C GLY A 12 -7.67 10.62 1.36
N VAL A 13 -7.43 11.75 0.68
CA VAL A 13 -6.12 12.11 0.09
C VAL A 13 -5.07 12.24 1.18
N ALA A 14 -5.36 12.95 2.27
CA ALA A 14 -4.43 13.11 3.40
C ALA A 14 -4.06 11.74 4.01
N SER A 15 -5.03 10.84 4.19
CA SER A 15 -4.79 9.49 4.70
C SER A 15 -3.92 8.66 3.75
N ALA A 16 -4.27 8.59 2.47
CA ALA A 16 -3.49 7.81 1.49
C ALA A 16 -2.08 8.39 1.30
N ALA A 17 -1.93 9.71 1.15
CA ALA A 17 -0.63 10.35 1.05
C ALA A 17 0.22 10.12 2.30
N GLY A 18 -0.37 10.25 3.50
CA GLY A 18 0.29 9.96 4.76
C GLY A 18 0.81 8.51 4.84
N ALA A 19 0.01 7.53 4.39
CA ALA A 19 0.45 6.14 4.30
C ALA A 19 1.68 5.99 3.41
N TYR A 20 1.65 6.57 2.21
CA TYR A 20 2.74 6.44 1.23
C TYR A 20 4.00 7.22 1.63
N ILE A 21 3.86 8.36 2.34
CA ILE A 21 5.00 9.07 2.94
C ILE A 21 5.66 8.19 4.00
N LEU A 22 4.87 7.61 4.91
CA LEU A 22 5.39 6.71 5.94
C LEU A 22 6.10 5.51 5.31
N TRP A 23 5.49 4.84 4.32
CA TRP A 23 6.15 3.73 3.61
C TRP A 23 7.41 4.16 2.86
N GLY A 24 7.46 5.39 2.33
CA GLY A 24 8.65 5.94 1.67
C GLY A 24 9.84 6.13 2.62
N ILE A 25 9.60 6.47 3.88
CA ILE A 25 10.65 6.67 4.89
C ILE A 25 10.99 5.40 5.69
N LEU A 26 10.16 4.34 5.62
CA LEU A 26 10.39 3.09 6.34
C LEU A 26 11.73 2.40 6.05
N PRO A 27 12.38 2.53 4.89
CA PRO A 27 13.73 2.00 4.70
C PRO A 27 14.73 2.44 5.76
N ILE A 28 14.56 3.66 6.32
CA ILE A 28 15.39 4.13 7.44
C ILE A 28 15.21 3.24 8.66
N TYR A 29 13.97 2.89 8.98
CA TYR A 29 13.66 2.00 10.11
C TYR A 29 14.22 0.58 9.91
N TRP A 30 14.05 0.01 8.70
CA TRP A 30 14.54 -1.34 8.40
C TRP A 30 16.05 -1.43 8.43
N LYS A 31 16.77 -0.37 8.09
CA LYS A 31 18.23 -0.32 8.23
C LYS A 31 18.72 -0.43 9.67
N LEU A 32 17.95 0.01 10.66
CA LEU A 32 18.30 -0.13 12.07
C LEU A 32 18.31 -1.60 12.55
N ILE A 33 17.61 -2.49 11.84
CA ILE A 33 17.52 -3.92 12.16
C ILE A 33 17.97 -4.81 11.00
N GLN A 34 18.85 -4.30 10.12
CA GLN A 34 19.34 -5.04 8.93
C GLN A 34 20.09 -6.34 9.26
N GLN A 35 20.60 -6.48 10.48
CA GLN A 35 21.25 -7.70 10.98
C GLN A 35 20.25 -8.83 11.29
N VAL A 36 18.96 -8.54 11.41
CA VAL A 36 17.92 -9.53 11.69
C VAL A 36 17.46 -10.17 10.38
N PRO A 37 17.34 -11.51 10.30
CA PRO A 37 16.78 -12.17 9.13
C PRO A 37 15.39 -11.63 8.77
N SER A 38 15.17 -11.35 7.48
CA SER A 38 13.93 -10.70 6.99
C SER A 38 12.66 -11.46 7.37
N GLN A 39 12.73 -12.80 7.43
CA GLN A 39 11.60 -13.65 7.85
C GLN A 39 11.22 -13.40 9.31
N GLN A 40 12.21 -13.19 10.19
CA GLN A 40 11.94 -12.88 11.59
C GLN A 40 11.34 -11.48 11.73
N ILE A 41 11.85 -10.48 10.99
CA ILE A 41 11.25 -9.15 10.94
C ILE A 41 9.78 -9.25 10.51
N LEU A 42 9.48 -10.01 9.45
CA LEU A 42 8.11 -10.19 8.97
C LEU A 42 7.20 -10.84 10.02
N ALA A 43 7.64 -11.89 10.65
CA ALA A 43 6.86 -12.57 11.69
C ALA A 43 6.55 -11.62 12.85
N HIS A 44 7.55 -10.87 13.34
CA HIS A 44 7.35 -9.85 14.36
C HIS A 44 6.43 -8.71 13.92
N ARG A 45 6.46 -8.29 12.64
CA ARG A 45 5.51 -7.31 12.10
C ARG A 45 4.06 -7.77 12.25
N PHE A 46 3.74 -9.02 11.93
CA PHE A 46 2.37 -9.56 12.12
C PHE A 46 1.98 -9.62 13.58
N ILE A 47 2.80 -10.24 14.42
CA ILE A 47 2.53 -10.43 15.85
C ILE A 47 2.30 -9.08 16.53
N TRP A 48 3.25 -8.16 16.40
CA TRP A 48 3.17 -6.88 17.09
C TRP A 48 2.17 -5.92 16.49
N SER A 49 1.84 -6.04 15.18
CA SER A 49 0.70 -5.31 14.61
C SER A 49 -0.62 -5.78 15.22
N PHE A 50 -0.81 -7.09 15.35
CA PHE A 50 -2.00 -7.64 15.99
C PHE A 50 -2.13 -7.20 17.45
N VAL A 51 -1.04 -7.28 18.22
CA VAL A 51 -0.98 -6.81 19.61
C VAL A 51 -1.30 -5.31 19.70
N PHE A 52 -0.66 -4.49 18.87
CA PHE A 52 -0.88 -3.05 18.82
C PHE A 52 -2.33 -2.69 18.48
N LEU A 53 -2.89 -3.29 17.44
CA LEU A 53 -4.27 -3.04 17.02
C LEU A 53 -5.29 -3.48 18.07
N THR A 54 -5.07 -4.64 18.70
CA THR A 54 -5.90 -5.12 19.81
C THR A 54 -5.84 -4.12 20.98
N ALA A 55 -4.64 -3.67 21.35
CA ALA A 55 -4.47 -2.64 22.38
C ALA A 55 -5.23 -1.35 22.01
N VAL A 56 -5.10 -0.87 20.76
CA VAL A 56 -5.84 0.32 20.29
C VAL A 56 -7.35 0.14 20.44
N ILE A 57 -7.90 -1.02 20.06
CA ILE A 57 -9.34 -1.31 20.20
C ILE A 57 -9.77 -1.24 21.66
N LEU A 58 -9.01 -1.87 22.56
CA LEU A 58 -9.30 -1.91 24.00
C LEU A 58 -9.23 -0.53 24.63
N PHE A 59 -8.12 0.19 24.43
CA PHE A 59 -7.88 1.51 25.06
C PHE A 59 -8.77 2.63 24.49
N THR A 60 -9.23 2.51 23.26
CA THR A 60 -10.17 3.49 22.66
C THR A 60 -11.64 3.19 22.97
N GLY A 61 -11.95 2.13 23.72
CA GLY A 61 -13.31 1.73 24.06
C GLY A 61 -14.13 1.25 22.86
N LYS A 62 -13.48 0.88 21.75
CA LYS A 62 -14.14 0.44 20.51
C LYS A 62 -14.42 -1.06 20.43
N THR A 63 -14.27 -1.78 21.55
CA THR A 63 -14.43 -3.23 21.60
C THR A 63 -15.82 -3.68 21.14
N SER A 64 -16.88 -3.01 21.58
CA SER A 64 -18.26 -3.32 21.15
C SER A 64 -18.44 -3.12 19.64
N ALA A 65 -17.94 -2.02 19.09
CA ALA A 65 -18.00 -1.76 17.65
C ALA A 65 -17.21 -2.82 16.86
N PHE A 66 -16.02 -3.19 17.33
CA PHE A 66 -15.20 -4.24 16.73
C PHE A 66 -15.93 -5.59 16.73
N LEU A 67 -16.49 -6.01 17.88
CA LEU A 67 -17.22 -7.29 17.97
C LEU A 67 -18.46 -7.32 17.07
N ASN A 68 -19.19 -6.19 16.96
CA ASN A 68 -20.32 -6.08 16.05
C ASN A 68 -19.89 -6.20 14.58
N GLU A 69 -18.79 -5.58 14.18
CA GLU A 69 -18.25 -5.71 12.83
C GLU A 69 -17.77 -7.14 12.55
N VAL A 70 -17.09 -7.79 13.51
CA VAL A 70 -16.65 -9.19 13.40
C VAL A 70 -17.87 -10.11 13.24
N HIS A 71 -18.90 -9.92 14.07
CA HIS A 71 -20.16 -10.65 13.94
C HIS A 71 -20.77 -10.46 12.53
N ASP A 72 -20.88 -9.23 12.06
CA ASP A 72 -21.41 -8.93 10.72
C ASP A 72 -20.58 -9.59 9.60
N ILE A 73 -19.26 -9.66 9.75
CA ILE A 73 -18.36 -10.32 8.78
C ILE A 73 -18.59 -11.83 8.77
N VAL A 74 -18.64 -12.47 9.94
CA VAL A 74 -18.80 -13.92 10.07
C VAL A 74 -20.14 -14.40 9.52
N PHE A 75 -21.20 -13.64 9.74
CA PHE A 75 -22.54 -13.98 9.25
C PHE A 75 -22.84 -13.50 7.81
N LYS A 76 -21.92 -12.76 7.19
CA LYS A 76 -22.01 -12.35 5.77
C LYS A 76 -20.87 -12.98 4.96
N PRO A 77 -21.10 -14.16 4.34
CA PRO A 77 -20.04 -14.93 3.65
C PRO A 77 -19.25 -14.08 2.65
N GLN A 78 -19.91 -13.17 1.94
CA GLN A 78 -19.25 -12.29 0.97
C GLN A 78 -18.22 -11.36 1.64
N LYS A 79 -18.54 -10.75 2.79
CA LYS A 79 -17.60 -9.92 3.54
C LYS A 79 -16.43 -10.74 4.07
N LEU A 80 -16.72 -11.93 4.61
CA LEU A 80 -15.69 -12.85 5.11
C LEU A 80 -14.71 -13.24 3.99
N ILE A 81 -15.22 -13.58 2.81
CA ILE A 81 -14.40 -13.91 1.64
C ILE A 81 -13.50 -12.74 1.28
N TYR A 82 -14.00 -11.51 1.24
CA TYR A 82 -13.18 -10.34 0.91
C TYR A 82 -12.09 -10.06 1.95
N VAL A 83 -12.38 -10.24 3.25
CA VAL A 83 -11.36 -10.11 4.31
C VAL A 83 -10.30 -11.20 4.19
N VAL A 84 -10.70 -12.43 3.95
CA VAL A 84 -9.77 -13.56 3.77
C VAL A 84 -8.91 -13.34 2.52
N LEU A 85 -9.50 -12.91 1.40
CA LEU A 85 -8.76 -12.59 0.18
C LEU A 85 -7.78 -11.44 0.41
N ALA A 86 -8.18 -10.39 1.12
CA ALA A 86 -7.27 -9.30 1.48
C ALA A 86 -6.08 -9.83 2.31
N SER A 87 -6.33 -10.70 3.29
CA SER A 87 -5.29 -11.34 4.12
C SER A 87 -4.34 -12.19 3.28
N ILE A 88 -4.87 -12.96 2.34
CA ILE A 88 -4.07 -13.81 1.42
C ILE A 88 -3.19 -12.93 0.53
N PHE A 89 -3.76 -11.91 -0.12
CA PHE A 89 -3.01 -11.08 -1.06
C PHE A 89 -1.93 -10.24 -0.38
N ILE A 90 -2.18 -9.69 0.81
CA ILE A 90 -1.13 -8.97 1.53
C ILE A 90 -0.03 -9.92 2.02
N SER A 91 -0.38 -11.17 2.37
CA SER A 91 0.59 -12.18 2.78
C SER A 91 1.46 -12.63 1.60
N ILE A 92 0.86 -12.88 0.42
CA ILE A 92 1.58 -13.18 -0.83
C ILE A 92 2.53 -12.03 -1.16
N ASN A 93 2.05 -10.78 -1.09
CA ASN A 93 2.86 -9.60 -1.35
C ASN A 93 4.10 -9.55 -0.47
N TRP A 94 3.93 -9.66 0.84
CA TRP A 94 5.03 -9.57 1.79
C TRP A 94 5.96 -10.78 1.72
N PHE A 95 5.43 -11.99 1.51
CA PHE A 95 6.24 -13.20 1.30
C PHE A 95 7.09 -13.06 0.04
N THR A 96 6.48 -12.67 -1.09
CA THR A 96 7.21 -12.46 -2.36
C THR A 96 8.30 -11.42 -2.21
N TYR A 97 8.02 -10.31 -1.51
CA TYR A 97 9.00 -9.27 -1.25
C TYR A 97 10.22 -9.81 -0.49
N ILE A 98 9.97 -10.52 0.62
CA ILE A 98 11.03 -11.07 1.45
C ILE A 98 11.82 -12.15 0.71
N TRP A 99 11.11 -13.03 0.01
CA TRP A 99 11.75 -14.05 -0.82
C TRP A 99 12.69 -13.40 -1.84
N ALA A 100 12.22 -12.38 -2.54
CA ALA A 100 12.99 -11.67 -3.55
C ALA A 100 14.23 -10.97 -2.96
N VAL A 101 14.09 -10.32 -1.81
CA VAL A 101 15.24 -9.68 -1.12
C VAL A 101 16.29 -10.71 -0.74
N ASN A 102 15.89 -11.87 -0.21
CA ASN A 102 16.80 -12.93 0.20
C ASN A 102 17.49 -13.66 -0.98
N HIS A 103 16.89 -13.59 -2.18
CA HIS A 103 17.45 -14.20 -3.40
C HIS A 103 18.11 -13.17 -4.33
N ASN A 104 18.44 -11.98 -3.83
CA ASN A 104 19.08 -10.89 -4.58
C ASN A 104 18.28 -10.35 -5.78
N HIS A 105 16.94 -10.45 -5.75
CA HIS A 105 16.03 -9.88 -6.75
C HIS A 105 15.51 -8.48 -6.37
N ILE A 106 16.33 -7.64 -5.72
CA ILE A 106 15.93 -6.33 -5.21
C ILE A 106 15.46 -5.40 -6.33
N LEU A 107 16.09 -5.47 -7.51
CA LEU A 107 15.69 -4.66 -8.67
C LEU A 107 14.27 -4.99 -9.14
N GLU A 108 13.87 -6.27 -9.11
CA GLU A 108 12.51 -6.67 -9.46
C GLU A 108 11.48 -6.19 -8.44
N THR A 109 11.82 -6.18 -7.15
CA THR A 109 10.92 -5.62 -6.13
C THR A 109 10.68 -4.13 -6.36
N SER A 110 11.73 -3.38 -6.70
CA SER A 110 11.64 -1.97 -7.05
C SER A 110 10.71 -1.75 -8.25
N LEU A 111 10.89 -2.55 -9.33
CA LEU A 111 10.03 -2.49 -10.50
C LEU A 111 8.56 -2.76 -10.14
N GLY A 112 8.30 -3.71 -9.23
CA GLY A 112 6.96 -4.01 -8.73
C GLY A 112 6.25 -2.79 -8.12
N TYR A 113 6.97 -1.97 -7.37
CA TYR A 113 6.42 -0.74 -6.79
C TYR A 113 6.07 0.33 -7.84
N TYR A 114 6.71 0.30 -9.03
CA TYR A 114 6.34 1.18 -10.13
C TYR A 114 5.18 0.65 -10.98
N ILE A 115 5.04 -0.67 -11.11
CA ILE A 115 3.91 -1.31 -11.81
C ILE A 115 2.63 -1.22 -10.98
N ASN A 116 2.72 -1.32 -9.67
CA ASN A 116 1.58 -1.41 -8.75
C ASN A 116 0.53 -0.28 -8.90
N PRO A 117 0.91 1.00 -9.01
CA PRO A 117 -0.06 2.08 -9.26
C PRO A 117 -0.89 1.85 -10.53
N LEU A 118 -0.26 1.36 -11.59
CA LEU A 118 -0.96 1.07 -12.85
C LEU A 118 -1.95 -0.09 -12.70
N VAL A 119 -1.58 -1.14 -11.96
CA VAL A 119 -2.50 -2.24 -11.62
C VAL A 119 -3.71 -1.70 -10.84
N SER A 120 -3.49 -0.81 -9.87
CA SER A 120 -4.57 -0.18 -9.10
C SER A 120 -5.52 0.63 -9.99
N VAL A 121 -4.98 1.41 -10.95
CA VAL A 121 -5.79 2.14 -11.95
C VAL A 121 -6.59 1.19 -12.82
N ILE A 122 -5.95 0.14 -13.35
CA ILE A 122 -6.60 -0.86 -14.20
C ILE A 122 -7.73 -1.57 -13.44
N LEU A 123 -7.50 -1.98 -12.19
CA LEU A 123 -8.52 -2.61 -11.35
C LEU A 123 -9.67 -1.65 -11.04
N GLY A 124 -9.38 -0.36 -10.81
CA GLY A 124 -10.39 0.68 -10.65
C GLY A 124 -11.31 0.79 -11.88
N ILE A 125 -10.73 0.81 -13.08
CA ILE A 125 -11.49 0.89 -14.33
C ILE A 125 -12.29 -0.38 -14.59
N ILE A 126 -11.64 -1.56 -14.53
CA ILE A 126 -12.25 -2.83 -14.97
C ILE A 126 -13.27 -3.33 -13.95
N VAL A 127 -12.91 -3.35 -12.66
CA VAL A 127 -13.72 -3.97 -11.60
C VAL A 127 -14.70 -2.97 -11.00
N LEU A 128 -14.23 -1.77 -10.67
CA LEU A 128 -15.06 -0.75 -10.02
C LEU A 128 -15.74 0.18 -11.02
N LYS A 129 -15.46 0.01 -12.32
CA LYS A 129 -16.00 0.82 -13.42
C LYS A 129 -15.75 2.32 -13.21
N GLU A 130 -14.61 2.66 -12.61
CA GLU A 130 -14.18 4.05 -12.43
C GLU A 130 -13.97 4.69 -13.82
N LYS A 131 -14.42 5.92 -13.96
CA LYS A 131 -14.22 6.69 -15.19
C LYS A 131 -13.05 7.62 -15.01
N LEU A 132 -12.10 7.58 -15.91
CA LEU A 132 -11.00 8.53 -15.97
C LEU A 132 -11.41 9.75 -16.79
N SER A 133 -11.03 10.94 -16.32
CA SER A 133 -11.05 12.15 -17.14
C SER A 133 -10.01 12.04 -18.25
N PHE A 134 -10.07 12.91 -19.25
CA PHE A 134 -9.09 12.94 -20.34
C PHE A 134 -7.66 13.03 -19.81
N TRP A 135 -7.40 13.96 -18.90
CA TRP A 135 -6.06 14.18 -18.35
C TRP A 135 -5.59 13.05 -17.41
N GLU A 136 -6.51 12.38 -16.70
CA GLU A 136 -6.20 11.16 -15.95
C GLU A 136 -5.81 10.00 -16.87
N ALA A 137 -6.47 9.87 -18.03
CA ALA A 137 -6.08 8.87 -19.03
C ALA A 137 -4.73 9.20 -19.68
N VAL A 138 -4.47 10.46 -20.04
CA VAL A 138 -3.16 10.92 -20.56
C VAL A 138 -2.04 10.65 -19.57
N SER A 139 -2.24 11.00 -18.29
CA SER A 139 -1.25 10.75 -17.25
C SER A 139 -0.98 9.25 -17.07
N SER A 140 -2.02 8.41 -17.13
CA SER A 140 -1.88 6.95 -17.06
C SER A 140 -1.04 6.40 -18.21
N ILE A 141 -1.24 6.88 -19.44
CA ILE A 141 -0.43 6.50 -20.61
C ILE A 141 1.03 6.89 -20.42
N ILE A 142 1.31 8.11 -19.96
CA ILE A 142 2.68 8.56 -19.68
C ILE A 142 3.35 7.70 -18.61
N ALA A 143 2.62 7.37 -17.54
CA ALA A 143 3.11 6.48 -16.48
C ALA A 143 3.40 5.07 -17.01
N ILE A 144 2.54 4.52 -17.89
CA ILE A 144 2.77 3.24 -18.57
C ILE A 144 4.07 3.29 -19.38
N ILE A 145 4.30 4.35 -20.16
CA ILE A 145 5.53 4.49 -20.96
C ILE A 145 6.75 4.51 -20.03
N GLY A 146 6.70 5.24 -18.89
CA GLY A 146 7.78 5.28 -17.91
C GLY A 146 8.09 3.90 -17.31
N VAL A 147 7.05 3.14 -16.95
CA VAL A 147 7.18 1.79 -16.41
C VAL A 147 7.69 0.81 -17.45
N LEU A 148 7.18 0.87 -18.69
CA LEU A 148 7.65 0.02 -19.79
C LEU A 148 9.13 0.28 -20.09
N ASN A 149 9.56 1.54 -20.12
CA ASN A 149 10.97 1.87 -20.29
C ASN A 149 11.85 1.20 -19.23
N MET A 150 11.42 1.20 -17.96
CA MET A 150 12.14 0.53 -16.88
C MET A 150 12.11 -0.99 -17.04
N THR A 151 10.97 -1.56 -17.44
CA THR A 151 10.77 -3.00 -17.63
C THR A 151 11.63 -3.55 -18.77
N PHE A 152 11.68 -2.86 -19.92
CA PHE A 152 12.49 -3.27 -21.06
C PHE A 152 14.00 -3.25 -20.76
N HIS A 153 14.46 -2.29 -19.95
CA HIS A 153 15.86 -2.24 -19.52
C HIS A 153 16.21 -3.31 -18.47
N TYR A 154 15.22 -3.97 -17.88
CA TYR A 154 15.45 -5.07 -16.94
C TYR A 154 15.93 -6.35 -17.66
N GLY A 155 15.50 -6.58 -18.89
CA GLY A 155 16.02 -7.65 -19.76
C GLY A 155 15.53 -9.07 -19.49
N ALA A 156 14.61 -9.27 -18.52
CA ALA A 156 14.00 -10.56 -18.20
C ALA A 156 12.49 -10.39 -17.90
N PHE A 157 11.73 -11.52 -17.94
CA PHE A 157 10.32 -11.47 -17.56
C PHE A 157 10.16 -11.15 -16.06
N PRO A 158 9.55 -10.02 -15.67
CA PRO A 158 9.57 -9.53 -14.30
C PRO A 158 8.44 -10.15 -13.44
N TRP A 159 8.46 -11.48 -13.25
CA TRP A 159 7.38 -12.19 -12.54
C TRP A 159 7.23 -11.77 -11.08
N ILE A 160 8.34 -11.45 -10.39
CA ILE A 160 8.32 -10.96 -9.00
C ILE A 160 7.64 -9.59 -8.95
N ALA A 161 8.02 -8.69 -9.86
CA ALA A 161 7.44 -7.36 -9.95
C ALA A 161 5.93 -7.43 -10.23
N LEU A 162 5.50 -8.29 -11.13
CA LEU A 162 4.09 -8.51 -11.43
C LEU A 162 3.35 -9.12 -10.22
N SER A 163 3.94 -10.12 -9.55
CA SER A 163 3.36 -10.72 -8.35
C SER A 163 3.15 -9.68 -7.25
N LEU A 164 4.14 -8.81 -7.00
CA LEU A 164 4.03 -7.72 -6.04
C LEU A 164 2.96 -6.70 -6.44
N ALA A 165 2.93 -6.31 -7.71
CA ALA A 165 1.98 -5.32 -8.20
C ALA A 165 0.53 -5.83 -8.14
N PHE A 166 0.28 -7.04 -8.62
CA PHE A 166 -1.07 -7.62 -8.61
C PHE A 166 -1.55 -7.95 -7.20
N SER A 167 -0.69 -8.53 -6.35
CA SER A 167 -1.09 -8.87 -4.98
C SER A 167 -1.46 -7.62 -4.17
N PHE A 168 -0.69 -6.54 -4.27
CA PHE A 168 -1.03 -5.31 -3.55
C PHE A 168 -2.21 -4.55 -4.19
N GLY A 169 -2.31 -4.54 -5.52
CA GLY A 169 -3.46 -3.95 -6.22
C GLY A 169 -4.77 -4.65 -5.84
N LEU A 170 -4.78 -5.99 -5.82
CA LEU A 170 -5.94 -6.78 -5.36
C LEU A 170 -6.23 -6.56 -3.88
N TYR A 171 -5.21 -6.49 -3.03
CA TYR A 171 -5.39 -6.10 -1.63
C TYR A 171 -6.12 -4.77 -1.51
N GLY A 172 -5.67 -3.74 -2.23
CA GLY A 172 -6.31 -2.42 -2.26
C GLY A 172 -7.77 -2.48 -2.74
N LEU A 173 -8.04 -3.28 -3.78
CA LEU A 173 -9.38 -3.51 -4.29
C LEU A 173 -10.31 -4.12 -3.22
N PHE A 174 -9.88 -5.17 -2.54
CA PHE A 174 -10.69 -5.80 -1.49
C PHE A 174 -10.89 -4.88 -0.28
N LYS A 175 -9.87 -4.09 0.10
CA LYS A 175 -10.02 -3.04 1.14
C LYS A 175 -11.06 -1.99 0.77
N LYS A 176 -11.22 -1.70 -0.51
CA LYS A 176 -12.21 -0.74 -1.00
C LYS A 176 -13.62 -1.34 -1.02
N ILE A 177 -13.75 -2.59 -1.46
CA ILE A 177 -15.07 -3.24 -1.62
C ILE A 177 -15.67 -3.61 -0.26
N VAL A 178 -14.85 -4.07 0.69
CA VAL A 178 -15.35 -4.51 2.00
C VAL A 178 -15.75 -3.30 2.85
N ASP A 179 -17.01 -3.29 3.28
CA ASP A 179 -17.55 -2.23 4.15
C ASP A 179 -17.36 -2.59 5.63
N ILE A 180 -16.12 -2.39 6.13
CA ILE A 180 -15.72 -2.56 7.53
C ILE A 180 -14.73 -1.46 7.91
N SER A 181 -14.54 -1.17 9.20
CA SER A 181 -13.55 -0.18 9.63
C SER A 181 -12.13 -0.62 9.28
N ALA A 182 -11.24 0.34 9.05
CA ALA A 182 -9.84 0.05 8.72
C ALA A 182 -9.16 -0.77 9.83
N ILE A 183 -9.43 -0.41 11.09
CA ILE A 183 -8.84 -1.08 12.25
C ILE A 183 -9.31 -2.53 12.33
N THR A 184 -10.62 -2.78 12.22
CA THR A 184 -11.17 -4.15 12.26
C THR A 184 -10.59 -5.00 11.14
N GLY A 185 -10.56 -4.47 9.90
CA GLY A 185 -10.04 -5.22 8.76
C GLY A 185 -8.59 -5.64 8.95
N ILE A 186 -7.70 -4.72 9.37
CA ILE A 186 -6.28 -5.03 9.55
C ILE A 186 -6.07 -5.93 10.77
N THR A 187 -6.85 -5.77 11.83
CA THR A 187 -6.80 -6.67 12.99
C THR A 187 -7.11 -8.10 12.59
N LEU A 188 -8.16 -8.33 11.78
CA LEU A 188 -8.50 -9.67 11.29
C LEU A 188 -7.44 -10.23 10.34
N GLU A 189 -6.92 -9.41 9.42
CA GLU A 189 -5.84 -9.82 8.51
C GLU A 189 -4.60 -10.27 9.28
N THR A 190 -4.19 -9.51 10.29
CA THR A 190 -3.05 -9.89 11.14
C THR A 190 -3.37 -11.07 12.04
N PHE A 191 -4.61 -11.18 12.54
CA PHE A 191 -5.06 -12.33 13.34
C PHE A 191 -4.91 -13.65 12.59
N PHE A 192 -5.35 -13.74 11.34
CA PHE A 192 -5.26 -14.96 10.53
C PHE A 192 -3.83 -15.45 10.33
N ILE A 193 -2.85 -14.54 10.30
CA ILE A 193 -1.44 -14.88 10.03
C ILE A 193 -0.65 -15.04 11.33
N THR A 194 -1.05 -14.39 12.41
CA THR A 194 -0.35 -14.41 13.70
C THR A 194 -0.05 -15.82 14.23
N PRO A 195 -0.93 -16.83 14.13
CA PRO A 195 -0.60 -18.18 14.58
C PRO A 195 0.61 -18.80 13.86
N LEU A 196 0.70 -18.60 12.54
CA LEU A 196 1.85 -19.06 11.73
C LEU A 196 3.12 -18.30 12.09
N ALA A 197 2.99 -16.98 12.26
CA ALA A 197 4.12 -16.13 12.65
C ALA A 197 4.64 -16.51 14.04
N LEU A 198 3.76 -16.78 15.00
CA LEU A 198 4.13 -17.25 16.34
C LEU A 198 4.82 -18.61 16.30
N ALA A 199 4.28 -19.58 15.55
CA ALA A 199 4.91 -20.88 15.39
C ALA A 199 6.34 -20.74 14.81
N PHE A 200 6.51 -19.88 13.81
CA PHE A 200 7.84 -19.59 13.25
C PHE A 200 8.78 -18.96 14.28
N VAL A 201 8.35 -17.90 15.00
CA VAL A 201 9.16 -17.23 16.00
C VAL A 201 9.56 -18.17 17.13
N ILE A 202 8.63 -19.00 17.63
CA ILE A 202 8.91 -20.01 18.64
C ILE A 202 9.96 -20.99 18.13
N ASN A 203 9.81 -21.49 16.90
CA ASN A 203 10.76 -22.44 16.32
C ASN A 203 12.18 -21.87 16.22
N VAL A 204 12.35 -20.63 15.70
CA VAL A 204 13.69 -20.01 15.60
C VAL A 204 14.27 -19.71 16.99
N GLN A 205 13.42 -19.39 17.97
CA GLN A 205 13.84 -19.11 19.33
C GLN A 205 14.35 -20.39 20.03
N VAL A 206 13.61 -21.50 19.89
CA VAL A 206 14.00 -22.82 20.45
C VAL A 206 15.32 -23.31 19.81
N ASN A 207 15.51 -23.06 18.52
CA ASN A 207 16.73 -23.43 17.80
C ASN A 207 17.93 -22.49 18.08
N GLY A 208 17.78 -21.50 18.96
CA GLY A 208 18.83 -20.55 19.32
C GLY A 208 19.21 -19.53 18.23
N THR A 209 18.41 -19.42 17.15
CA THR A 209 18.65 -18.49 16.04
C THR A 209 17.71 -17.27 16.08
N GLY A 210 16.90 -17.13 17.15
CA GLY A 210 15.97 -16.05 17.34
C GLY A 210 16.64 -14.71 17.65
N ALA A 211 16.25 -13.66 16.93
CA ALA A 211 16.76 -12.32 17.15
C ALA A 211 16.07 -11.58 18.30
N PHE A 212 14.96 -12.10 18.79
CA PHE A 212 14.23 -11.52 19.93
C PHE A 212 14.88 -11.94 21.23
N ASN A 213 15.78 -11.10 21.75
CA ASN A 213 16.59 -11.41 22.93
C ASN A 213 16.72 -10.19 23.83
N PHE A 214 16.55 -10.37 25.15
CA PHE A 214 16.68 -9.30 26.13
C PHE A 214 18.11 -8.76 26.27
N ASN A 215 19.12 -9.53 25.85
CA ASN A 215 20.51 -9.03 25.80
C ASN A 215 20.74 -8.00 24.70
N THR A 216 19.84 -7.93 23.71
CA THR A 216 19.84 -6.94 22.62
C THR A 216 18.58 -6.09 22.69
N ALA A 217 18.42 -5.36 23.81
CA ALA A 217 17.19 -4.60 24.11
C ALA A 217 16.76 -3.66 22.98
N MET A 218 17.71 -3.01 22.30
CA MET A 218 17.44 -2.11 21.17
C MET A 218 16.78 -2.88 20.00
N VAL A 219 17.34 -4.02 19.61
CA VAL A 219 16.79 -4.85 18.50
C VAL A 219 15.40 -5.36 18.87
N THR A 220 15.24 -5.84 20.10
CA THR A 220 13.95 -6.32 20.62
C THR A 220 12.89 -5.21 20.60
N ALA A 221 13.23 -4.01 21.05
CA ALA A 221 12.33 -2.85 21.02
C ALA A 221 11.95 -2.47 19.57
N LEU A 222 12.91 -2.50 18.64
CA LEU A 222 12.64 -2.25 17.22
C LEU A 222 11.79 -3.37 16.59
N LEU A 223 11.98 -4.62 16.96
CA LEU A 223 11.09 -5.71 16.51
C LEU A 223 9.66 -5.55 17.02
N MET A 224 9.47 -5.10 18.26
CA MET A 224 8.15 -4.73 18.79
C MET A 224 7.57 -3.52 18.06
N GLY A 225 8.36 -2.47 17.87
CA GLY A 225 7.99 -1.27 17.11
C GLY A 225 7.64 -1.55 15.66
N ALA A 226 8.19 -2.63 15.06
CA ALA A 226 7.87 -3.04 13.69
C ALA A 226 6.36 -3.26 13.47
N GLY A 227 5.62 -3.69 14.49
CA GLY A 227 4.16 -3.79 14.42
C GLY A 227 3.49 -2.43 14.27
N VAL A 228 3.90 -1.45 15.04
CA VAL A 228 3.33 -0.08 15.02
C VAL A 228 3.59 0.59 13.68
N VAL A 229 4.86 0.58 13.21
CA VAL A 229 5.23 1.21 11.92
C VAL A 229 4.64 0.48 10.71
N THR A 230 4.15 -0.74 10.89
CA THR A 230 3.38 -1.49 9.89
C THR A 230 1.89 -1.15 9.96
N ALA A 231 1.30 -1.16 11.16
CA ALA A 231 -0.15 -0.99 11.34
C ALA A 231 -0.63 0.43 11.00
N ILE A 232 0.12 1.48 11.38
CA ILE A 232 -0.29 2.87 11.15
C ILE A 232 -0.44 3.18 9.66
N PRO A 233 0.54 2.93 8.77
CA PRO A 233 0.36 3.18 7.35
C PRO A 233 -0.76 2.35 6.72
N LEU A 234 -0.95 1.09 7.16
CA LEU A 234 -2.04 0.25 6.69
C LEU A 234 -3.42 0.82 7.06
N ILE A 235 -3.59 1.36 8.28
CA ILE A 235 -4.83 2.03 8.69
C ILE A 235 -5.08 3.26 7.82
N LEU A 236 -4.06 4.07 7.59
CA LEU A 236 -4.13 5.26 6.75
C LEU A 236 -4.47 4.88 5.30
N PHE A 237 -3.80 3.87 4.75
CA PHE A 237 -4.08 3.35 3.41
C PHE A 237 -5.54 2.87 3.28
N ALA A 238 -6.00 2.03 4.22
CA ALA A 238 -7.37 1.50 4.19
C ALA A 238 -8.42 2.61 4.30
N ASN A 239 -8.17 3.64 5.11
CA ASN A 239 -9.03 4.81 5.20
C ASN A 239 -9.03 5.63 3.89
N GLY A 240 -7.89 5.76 3.23
CA GLY A 240 -7.76 6.42 1.93
C GLY A 240 -8.48 5.63 0.83
N ALA A 241 -8.22 4.33 0.72
CA ALA A 241 -8.81 3.45 -0.28
C ALA A 241 -10.34 3.41 -0.23
N LYS A 242 -10.92 3.52 0.97
CA LYS A 242 -12.39 3.60 1.13
C LYS A 242 -12.99 4.91 0.63
N ARG A 243 -12.28 6.02 0.78
CA ARG A 243 -12.80 7.37 0.49
C ARG A 243 -12.48 7.87 -0.91
N LEU A 244 -11.52 7.25 -1.58
CA LEU A 244 -11.03 7.67 -2.88
C LEU A 244 -11.30 6.62 -3.97
N PRO A 245 -11.44 7.03 -5.24
CA PRO A 245 -11.28 6.11 -6.37
C PRO A 245 -9.94 5.35 -6.29
N LEU A 246 -9.94 4.10 -6.71
CA LEU A 246 -8.74 3.25 -6.66
C LEU A 246 -7.64 3.79 -7.59
N SER A 247 -8.03 4.44 -8.69
CA SER A 247 -7.14 5.17 -9.58
C SER A 247 -6.37 6.29 -8.86
N ILE A 248 -7.04 7.10 -8.04
CA ILE A 248 -6.38 8.16 -7.25
C ILE A 248 -5.43 7.54 -6.22
N VAL A 249 -5.87 6.49 -5.52
CA VAL A 249 -5.03 5.76 -4.56
C VAL A 249 -3.77 5.22 -5.24
N GLY A 250 -3.92 4.65 -6.45
CA GLY A 250 -2.81 4.17 -7.26
C GLY A 250 -1.82 5.28 -7.62
N PHE A 251 -2.29 6.44 -8.08
CA PHE A 251 -1.38 7.55 -8.39
C PHE A 251 -0.66 8.09 -7.15
N LEU A 252 -1.34 8.23 -6.01
CA LEU A 252 -0.71 8.65 -4.76
C LEU A 252 0.39 7.68 -4.31
N GLN A 253 0.33 6.42 -4.70
CA GLN A 253 1.33 5.41 -4.36
C GLN A 253 2.73 5.75 -4.88
N TYR A 254 2.87 6.49 -5.99
CA TYR A 254 4.17 6.93 -6.49
C TYR A 254 4.95 7.83 -5.53
N ILE A 255 4.30 8.40 -4.50
CA ILE A 255 4.96 9.16 -3.43
C ILE A 255 6.02 8.29 -2.74
N SER A 256 5.68 7.04 -2.39
CA SER A 256 6.58 6.15 -1.66
C SER A 256 7.87 5.85 -2.44
N PRO A 257 7.85 5.32 -3.67
CA PRO A 257 9.09 5.06 -4.41
C PRO A 257 9.85 6.35 -4.76
N THR A 258 9.17 7.50 -4.87
CA THR A 258 9.86 8.78 -5.05
C THR A 258 10.69 9.15 -3.82
N ILE A 259 10.11 9.04 -2.60
CA ILE A 259 10.85 9.29 -1.35
C ILE A 259 11.99 8.29 -1.20
N THR A 260 11.72 6.99 -1.45
CA THR A 260 12.75 5.93 -1.37
C THR A 260 13.91 6.19 -2.34
N LEU A 261 13.62 6.72 -3.55
CA LEU A 261 14.65 7.12 -4.50
C LEU A 261 15.56 8.22 -3.92
N PHE A 262 14.95 9.29 -3.37
CA PHE A 262 15.74 10.37 -2.77
C PHE A 262 16.59 9.85 -1.60
N LEU A 263 16.06 8.96 -0.77
CA LEU A 263 16.84 8.31 0.29
C LEU A 263 17.99 7.48 -0.30
N GLY A 264 17.74 6.70 -1.34
CA GLY A 264 18.76 5.89 -2.02
C GLY A 264 19.91 6.74 -2.53
N ILE A 265 19.60 7.82 -3.27
CA ILE A 265 20.62 8.67 -3.89
C ILE A 265 21.36 9.52 -2.84
N PHE A 266 20.64 10.26 -2.00
CA PHE A 266 21.24 11.31 -1.17
C PHE A 266 21.67 10.81 0.23
N VAL A 267 21.04 9.74 0.74
CA VAL A 267 21.36 9.22 2.08
C VAL A 267 22.22 7.98 1.98
N TYR A 268 21.94 7.10 1.01
CA TYR A 268 22.63 5.81 0.87
C TYR A 268 23.65 5.77 -0.26
N HIS A 269 23.76 6.86 -1.05
CA HIS A 269 24.71 7.01 -2.16
C HIS A 269 24.67 5.86 -3.17
N GLU A 270 23.46 5.32 -3.45
CA GLU A 270 23.27 4.26 -4.43
C GLU A 270 23.53 4.78 -5.86
N PRO A 271 24.12 3.96 -6.74
CA PRO A 271 24.36 4.35 -8.12
C PRO A 271 23.04 4.56 -8.87
N PHE A 272 22.92 5.74 -9.52
CA PHE A 272 21.72 6.13 -10.24
C PHE A 272 21.98 6.16 -11.74
N THR A 273 21.26 5.34 -12.52
CA THR A 273 21.45 5.22 -13.96
C THR A 273 20.55 6.17 -14.74
N THR A 274 21.00 6.59 -15.94
CA THR A 274 20.22 7.46 -16.85
C THR A 274 18.86 6.85 -17.22
N SER A 275 18.79 5.53 -17.41
CA SER A 275 17.53 4.84 -17.72
C SER A 275 16.51 4.99 -16.58
N ARG A 276 16.96 4.87 -15.32
CA ARG A 276 16.10 5.12 -14.16
C ARG A 276 15.63 6.58 -14.12
N LEU A 277 16.53 7.53 -14.39
CA LEU A 277 16.17 8.96 -14.43
C LEU A 277 15.04 9.22 -15.45
N THR A 278 15.16 8.70 -16.67
CA THR A 278 14.14 8.86 -17.72
C THR A 278 12.77 8.34 -17.27
N SER A 279 12.73 7.14 -16.68
CA SER A 279 11.48 6.55 -16.13
C SER A 279 10.88 7.42 -15.02
N PHE A 280 11.71 7.93 -14.10
CA PHE A 280 11.24 8.82 -13.03
C PHE A 280 10.69 10.13 -13.55
N VAL A 281 11.37 10.75 -14.51
CA VAL A 281 10.90 12.01 -15.14
C VAL A 281 9.52 11.80 -15.77
N LEU A 282 9.31 10.70 -16.50
CA LEU A 282 8.00 10.36 -17.07
C LEU A 282 6.94 10.15 -15.99
N ILE A 283 7.26 9.42 -14.91
CA ILE A 283 6.35 9.18 -13.79
C ILE A 283 6.01 10.51 -13.08
N TRP A 284 6.98 11.38 -12.83
CA TRP A 284 6.73 12.69 -12.20
C TRP A 284 5.90 13.60 -13.10
N ALA A 285 6.13 13.58 -14.42
CA ALA A 285 5.29 14.29 -15.38
C ALA A 285 3.84 13.76 -15.33
N ALA A 286 3.67 12.43 -15.30
CA ALA A 286 2.35 11.80 -15.14
C ALA A 286 1.68 12.22 -13.83
N LEU A 287 2.39 12.18 -12.70
CA LEU A 287 1.88 12.62 -11.40
C LEU A 287 1.45 14.09 -11.40
N THR A 288 2.24 14.95 -12.04
CA THR A 288 1.94 16.39 -12.16
C THR A 288 0.65 16.59 -12.95
N ILE A 289 0.53 15.96 -14.14
CA ILE A 289 -0.68 16.03 -14.97
C ILE A 289 -1.89 15.48 -14.21
N PHE A 290 -1.74 14.33 -13.54
CA PHE A 290 -2.82 13.73 -12.76
C PHE A 290 -3.28 14.66 -11.60
N SER A 291 -2.34 15.24 -10.86
CA SER A 291 -2.65 16.16 -9.77
C SER A 291 -3.36 17.42 -10.25
N LEU A 292 -2.96 17.91 -11.41
CA LEU A 292 -3.58 19.08 -12.03
C LEU A 292 -4.88 18.78 -12.76
N SER A 293 -5.19 17.51 -13.07
CA SER A 293 -6.39 17.12 -13.83
C SER A 293 -7.71 17.60 -13.20
N LYS A 294 -7.74 17.73 -11.88
CA LYS A 294 -8.90 18.24 -11.12
C LYS A 294 -8.95 19.76 -11.02
N THR A 295 -7.95 20.47 -11.54
CA THR A 295 -7.97 21.96 -11.52
C THR A 295 -8.86 22.51 -12.63
N LYS A 296 -9.53 23.65 -12.36
CA LYS A 296 -10.39 24.32 -13.34
C LYS A 296 -9.64 24.63 -14.64
N TRP A 297 -8.35 24.96 -14.55
CA TRP A 297 -7.53 25.29 -15.71
C TRP A 297 -7.39 24.10 -16.67
N LEU A 298 -7.01 22.93 -16.18
CA LEU A 298 -6.81 21.74 -17.02
C LEU A 298 -8.13 21.16 -17.51
N SER A 299 -9.20 21.18 -16.70
CA SER A 299 -10.53 20.74 -17.11
C SER A 299 -11.13 21.57 -18.24
N GLN A 300 -10.76 22.86 -18.35
CA GLN A 300 -11.18 23.71 -19.46
C GLN A 300 -10.49 23.34 -20.79
N LEU A 301 -9.33 22.71 -20.74
CA LEU A 301 -8.58 22.24 -21.90
C LEU A 301 -8.99 20.84 -22.35
N GLU A 302 -9.95 20.21 -21.69
CA GLU A 302 -10.46 18.90 -22.10
C GLU A 302 -11.19 18.98 -23.44
N PRO A 303 -10.97 17.99 -24.35
CA PRO A 303 -11.72 17.88 -25.60
C PRO A 303 -13.23 17.83 -25.34
N ALA A 304 -14.01 18.50 -26.20
CA ALA A 304 -15.47 18.64 -26.06
C ALA A 304 -16.21 17.28 -25.93
N PHE A 305 -15.65 16.22 -26.51
CA PHE A 305 -16.16 14.86 -26.41
C PHE A 305 -16.15 14.30 -24.98
N PHE A 306 -15.13 14.62 -24.18
CA PHE A 306 -15.02 14.21 -22.78
C PHE A 306 -15.90 15.08 -21.88
N ARG A 307 -16.01 16.39 -22.13
CA ARG A 307 -16.86 17.33 -21.37
C ARG A 307 -18.34 16.95 -21.39
N LYS A 308 -18.86 16.46 -22.52
CA LYS A 308 -20.28 16.15 -22.70
C LYS A 308 -20.78 14.97 -21.84
N LYS A 309 -19.89 14.09 -21.40
CA LYS A 309 -20.26 12.93 -20.57
C LYS A 309 -20.55 13.26 -19.11
N ASP A 310 -19.97 14.33 -18.57
CA ASP A 310 -20.17 14.71 -17.16
C ASP A 310 -21.50 15.40 -16.89
N TYR A 311 -22.02 16.18 -17.86
CA TYR A 311 -23.30 16.88 -17.72
C TYR A 311 -24.52 15.94 -17.76
N LEU A 312 -24.42 14.78 -18.40
CA LEU A 312 -25.51 13.79 -18.47
C LEU A 312 -25.64 12.93 -17.20
N ASN A 313 -24.62 12.91 -16.33
CA ASN A 313 -24.64 12.13 -15.09
C ASN A 313 -25.02 12.92 -13.83
N HIS A 314 -25.12 14.26 -13.90
CA HIS A 314 -25.55 15.10 -12.77
C HIS A 314 -27.02 15.54 -12.86
N GLY A 315 -27.73 15.09 -13.90
CA GLY A 315 -29.17 15.44 -14.12
C GLY A 315 -30.16 14.37 -13.68
N ASN A 316 -29.72 13.24 -13.13
CA ASN A 316 -30.58 12.15 -12.65
C ASN A 316 -30.13 11.66 -11.27
N ASN A 317 -30.21 12.53 -10.26
CA ASN A 317 -30.28 12.14 -8.85
C ASN A 317 -31.19 13.17 -8.13
#